data_2e526321700da356a0c5688db109dfdc
#
_entry.id   2e526321700da356a0c5688db109dfdc
#
_cell.length_a   1.000
_cell.length_b   1.000
_cell.length_c   1.000
_cell.angle_alpha   90.00
_cell.angle_beta   90.00
_cell.angle_gamma   90.00
#
_symmetry.space_group_name_H-M   'P 1'
#
loop_
_entity.id
_entity.type
_entity.pdbx_description
1 polymer ?
#
loop_
_entity_poly.entity_id
_entity_poly.type
_entity_poly.pdbx_seq_one_letter_code
_entity_poly.pdbx_strand_id
1 'polypeptide(L)'
;FKIQDECLYTADGTLIFNFSNKREFDVPFWVMEIGGSAFEGNVYMEKISFPRLIKIAPRAFANCTSLTTISVPQKTKHRFNVGKNNYKLIKERDDENIRST
;
A
#
# COMPACT_ATOMS: atom_id res chain seq x y z
N PHE A 1 -19.18 6.23 3.51
CA PHE A 1 -17.82 6.47 3.02
C PHE A 1 -17.13 7.51 3.88
N LYS A 2 -15.84 7.50 3.82
CA LYS A 2 -15.03 8.36 4.65
C LYS A 2 -13.84 8.85 3.84
N ILE A 3 -13.52 10.13 3.95
CA ILE A 3 -12.35 10.69 3.30
C ILE A 3 -11.34 11.06 4.36
N GLN A 4 -10.11 10.57 4.19
CA GLN A 4 -9.03 10.85 5.13
C GLN A 4 -7.73 10.78 4.37
N ASP A 5 -6.84 11.75 4.62
CA ASP A 5 -5.51 11.79 4.00
C ASP A 5 -5.59 11.64 2.47
N GLU A 6 -6.57 12.32 1.89
CA GLU A 6 -6.77 12.33 0.44
C GLU A 6 -7.04 10.95 -0.12
N CYS A 7 -7.75 10.14 0.63
CA CYS A 7 -8.23 8.83 0.20
C CYS A 7 -9.69 8.68 0.55
N LEU A 8 -10.39 7.93 -0.28
CA LEU A 8 -11.77 7.56 -0.04
C LEU A 8 -11.81 6.13 0.48
N TYR A 9 -12.52 5.91 1.58
CA TYR A 9 -12.60 4.59 2.21
C TYR A 9 -14.05 4.19 2.40
N THR A 10 -14.30 2.88 2.46
CA THR A 10 -15.60 2.41 2.92
C THR A 10 -15.58 2.31 4.43
N ALA A 11 -16.76 2.13 5.01
CA ALA A 11 -16.87 2.01 6.47
C ALA A 11 -16.19 0.73 6.98
N ASP A 12 -16.09 -0.29 6.14
CA ASP A 12 -15.50 -1.56 6.57
C ASP A 12 -14.01 -1.65 6.31
N GLY A 13 -13.38 -0.57 5.90
CA GLY A 13 -11.92 -0.56 5.82
C GLY A 13 -11.33 -0.80 4.46
N THR A 14 -12.09 -0.61 3.38
CA THR A 14 -11.54 -0.72 2.04
C THR A 14 -11.11 0.66 1.56
N LEU A 15 -9.85 0.76 1.14
CA LEU A 15 -9.39 1.97 0.49
C LEU A 15 -9.83 1.92 -0.95
N ILE A 16 -10.76 2.81 -1.32
CA ILE A 16 -11.36 2.80 -2.64
C ILE A 16 -10.53 3.58 -3.64
N PHE A 17 -10.04 4.73 -3.24
CA PHE A 17 -9.32 5.56 -4.19
C PHE A 17 -8.44 6.56 -3.45
N ASN A 18 -7.23 6.72 -3.96
CA ASN A 18 -6.27 7.71 -3.46
C ASN A 18 -6.14 8.82 -4.49
N PHE A 19 -6.32 10.06 -4.04
CA PHE A 19 -6.22 11.19 -4.95
C PHE A 19 -5.17 12.20 -4.50
N SER A 20 -4.17 11.73 -3.77
CA SER A 20 -3.09 12.60 -3.34
C SER A 20 -1.98 12.63 -4.37
N ASN A 21 -1.09 13.61 -4.24
CA ASN A 21 0.11 13.64 -5.05
C ASN A 21 1.36 13.49 -4.18
N LYS A 22 1.23 12.83 -3.05
CA LYS A 22 2.35 12.61 -2.15
C LYS A 22 3.26 11.53 -2.68
N ARG A 23 4.54 11.66 -2.40
CA ARG A 23 5.52 10.66 -2.82
C ARG A 23 5.47 9.40 -1.97
N GLU A 24 5.10 9.53 -0.71
CA GLU A 24 5.04 8.39 0.19
C GLU A 24 3.68 8.33 0.83
N PHE A 25 3.18 7.14 0.98
CA PHE A 25 1.88 6.95 1.60
C PHE A 25 1.95 5.80 2.59
N ASP A 26 1.48 6.07 3.82
CA ASP A 26 1.40 5.05 4.85
C ASP A 26 -0.05 4.62 4.96
N VAL A 27 -0.31 3.35 4.68
CA VAL A 27 -1.66 2.82 4.77
C VAL A 27 -2.07 2.79 6.23
N PRO A 28 -3.24 3.37 6.57
CA PRO A 28 -3.70 3.33 7.95
C PRO A 28 -3.86 1.90 8.44
N PHE A 29 -3.61 1.72 9.73
CA PHE A 29 -3.56 0.37 10.26
C PHE A 29 -4.94 -0.30 10.31
N TRP A 30 -6.01 0.47 10.22
CA TRP A 30 -7.37 -0.10 10.22
C TRP A 30 -7.86 -0.49 8.84
N VAL A 31 -7.07 -0.26 7.80
CA VAL A 31 -7.44 -0.64 6.45
C VAL A 31 -7.33 -2.16 6.29
N MET A 32 -8.36 -2.76 5.73
CA MET A 32 -8.41 -4.20 5.54
C MET A 32 -8.13 -4.62 4.11
N GLU A 33 -8.34 -3.72 3.17
CA GLU A 33 -8.22 -4.07 1.77
C GLU A 33 -7.91 -2.82 0.94
N ILE A 34 -7.08 -3.00 -0.08
CA ILE A 34 -6.89 -1.98 -1.11
C ILE A 34 -7.76 -2.40 -2.29
N GLY A 35 -8.70 -1.56 -2.65
CA GLY A 35 -9.65 -1.89 -3.70
C GLY A 35 -9.04 -1.86 -5.08
N GLY A 36 -9.78 -2.40 -6.06
CA GLY A 36 -9.32 -2.40 -7.43
C GLY A 36 -9.15 -0.99 -7.94
N SER A 37 -8.05 -0.74 -8.61
CA SER A 37 -7.75 0.57 -9.20
C SER A 37 -7.60 1.69 -8.17
N ALA A 38 -7.43 1.36 -6.89
CA ALA A 38 -7.40 2.38 -5.84
C ALA A 38 -6.29 3.41 -6.05
N PHE A 39 -5.16 2.99 -6.56
CA PHE A 39 -4.04 3.89 -6.84
C PHE A 39 -3.74 3.96 -8.32
N GLU A 40 -4.64 3.47 -9.15
CA GLU A 40 -4.37 3.40 -10.58
C GLU A 40 -4.08 4.78 -11.14
N GLY A 41 -2.98 4.89 -11.86
CA GLY A 41 -2.60 6.15 -12.48
C GLY A 41 -1.97 7.16 -11.54
N ASN A 42 -1.71 6.79 -10.31
CA ASN A 42 -1.03 7.70 -9.38
C ASN A 42 0.45 7.73 -9.75
N VAL A 43 0.84 8.77 -10.48
CA VAL A 43 2.21 8.87 -10.97
C VAL A 43 3.13 9.59 -10.00
N TYR A 44 2.62 10.00 -8.85
CA TYR A 44 3.42 10.73 -7.88
C TYR A 44 4.01 9.84 -6.81
N MET A 45 3.30 8.78 -6.46
CA MET A 45 3.69 7.94 -5.34
C MET A 45 4.90 7.09 -5.69
N GLU A 46 5.91 7.17 -4.85
CA GLU A 46 7.14 6.41 -5.02
C GLU A 46 7.23 5.27 -4.03
N LYS A 47 6.59 5.41 -2.88
CA LYS A 47 6.64 4.39 -1.85
C LYS A 47 5.30 4.28 -1.15
N ILE A 48 4.89 3.05 -0.88
CA ILE A 48 3.72 2.79 -0.05
C ILE A 48 4.11 1.81 1.03
N SER A 49 3.66 2.08 2.26
CA SER A 49 3.99 1.25 3.42
C SER A 49 2.72 0.68 4.01
N PHE A 50 2.76 -0.61 4.31
CA PHE A 50 1.63 -1.32 4.91
C PHE A 50 1.99 -1.71 6.33
N PRO A 51 1.18 -1.36 7.32
CA PRO A 51 1.50 -1.71 8.72
C PRO A 51 1.27 -3.19 9.01
N ARG A 52 0.51 -3.87 8.16
CA ARG A 52 0.25 -5.29 8.30
C ARG A 52 -0.14 -5.84 6.94
N LEU A 53 -0.21 -7.16 6.87
CA LEU A 53 -0.62 -7.80 5.64
C LEU A 53 -2.11 -7.56 5.42
N ILE A 54 -2.47 -7.10 4.24
CA ILE A 54 -3.85 -6.86 3.89
C ILE A 54 -4.09 -7.38 2.47
N LYS A 55 -5.35 -7.42 2.11
CA LYS A 55 -5.74 -7.87 0.80
C LYS A 55 -5.58 -6.74 -0.20
N ILE A 56 -5.01 -7.05 -1.35
CA ILE A 56 -4.80 -6.04 -2.39
C ILE A 56 -5.44 -6.57 -3.66
N ALA A 57 -6.39 -5.82 -4.18
CA ALA A 57 -7.12 -6.22 -5.37
C ALA A 57 -6.26 -6.07 -6.61
N PRO A 58 -6.57 -6.82 -7.67
CA PRO A 58 -5.87 -6.66 -8.94
C PRO A 58 -5.99 -5.23 -9.43
N ARG A 59 -4.94 -4.75 -10.08
CA ARG A 59 -4.86 -3.42 -10.67
C ARG A 59 -4.86 -2.28 -9.66
N ALA A 60 -4.74 -2.60 -8.37
CA ALA A 60 -4.72 -1.54 -7.36
C ALA A 60 -3.65 -0.51 -7.65
N PHE A 61 -2.52 -0.95 -8.16
CA PHE A 61 -1.39 -0.06 -8.45
C PHE A 61 -1.07 0.03 -9.93
N ALA A 62 -2.05 -0.23 -10.78
CA ALA A 62 -1.81 -0.18 -12.21
C ALA A 62 -1.37 1.23 -12.61
N ASN A 63 -0.37 1.30 -13.47
CA ASN A 63 0.13 2.58 -13.99
C ASN A 63 0.65 3.53 -12.94
N CYS A 64 1.09 3.00 -11.82
CA CYS A 64 1.80 3.80 -10.82
C CYS A 64 3.25 3.87 -11.24
N THR A 65 3.54 4.74 -12.19
CA THR A 65 4.83 4.71 -12.88
C THR A 65 6.01 5.15 -12.02
N SER A 66 5.76 5.84 -10.92
CA SER A 66 6.84 6.23 -10.03
C SER A 66 7.00 5.29 -8.84
N LEU A 67 6.12 4.34 -8.69
CA LEU A 67 6.16 3.45 -7.53
C LEU A 67 7.31 2.48 -7.68
N THR A 68 8.26 2.55 -6.75
CA THR A 68 9.43 1.69 -6.75
C THR A 68 9.54 0.84 -5.50
N THR A 69 8.84 1.21 -4.44
CA THR A 69 9.04 0.56 -3.15
C THR A 69 7.72 0.25 -2.50
N ILE A 70 7.54 -1.00 -2.10
CA ILE A 70 6.41 -1.42 -1.29
C ILE A 70 6.99 -2.01 -0.02
N SER A 71 6.66 -1.40 1.11
CA SER A 71 7.20 -1.80 2.40
C SER A 71 6.14 -2.58 3.16
N VAL A 72 6.48 -3.79 3.61
CA VAL A 72 5.55 -4.66 4.31
C VAL A 72 6.21 -5.20 5.57
N PRO A 73 5.42 -5.71 6.52
CA PRO A 73 6.00 -6.27 7.74
C PRO A 73 6.90 -7.47 7.44
N GLN A 74 7.91 -7.61 8.26
CA GLN A 74 8.90 -8.66 8.09
C GLN A 74 8.30 -10.06 8.10
N LYS A 75 7.25 -10.26 8.88
CA LYS A 75 6.66 -11.59 9.04
C LYS A 75 5.65 -11.94 7.97
N THR A 76 5.51 -11.12 6.96
CA THR A 76 4.58 -11.40 5.88
C THR A 76 4.99 -12.67 5.16
N LYS A 77 4.06 -13.61 5.06
CA LYS A 77 4.32 -14.88 4.38
C LYS A 77 3.57 -15.01 3.09
N HIS A 78 2.65 -14.12 2.82
CA HIS A 78 1.84 -14.20 1.62
C HIS A 78 2.52 -13.43 0.50
N ARG A 79 2.16 -13.77 -0.70
CA ARG A 79 2.59 -13.01 -1.84
C ARG A 79 1.67 -11.83 -2.05
N PHE A 80 2.24 -10.72 -2.40
CA PHE A 80 1.44 -9.60 -2.88
C PHE A 80 1.25 -9.73 -4.36
N ASN A 81 0.02 -9.61 -4.81
CA ASN A 81 -0.27 -9.57 -6.22
C ASN A 81 -0.66 -8.15 -6.55
N VAL A 82 0.34 -7.32 -6.75
CA VAL A 82 0.12 -5.89 -6.91
C VAL A 82 0.28 -5.44 -8.36
N GLY A 83 0.31 -6.38 -9.29
CA GLY A 83 0.40 -6.02 -10.68
C GLY A 83 1.81 -6.14 -11.21
N LYS A 84 2.04 -5.56 -12.37
CA LYS A 84 3.29 -5.76 -13.08
C LYS A 84 4.12 -4.50 -13.19
N ASN A 85 4.11 -3.69 -12.16
CA ASN A 85 4.95 -2.50 -12.17
C ASN A 85 6.36 -2.85 -11.75
N ASN A 86 7.28 -1.99 -12.10
CA ASN A 86 8.67 -2.14 -11.68
C ASN A 86 8.83 -1.50 -10.31
N TYR A 87 8.52 -2.25 -9.29
CA TYR A 87 8.72 -1.77 -7.94
C TYR A 87 9.48 -2.80 -7.14
N LYS A 88 9.98 -2.37 -6.03
CA LYS A 88 10.77 -3.20 -5.16
C LYS A 88 10.00 -3.49 -3.89
N LEU A 89 9.86 -4.77 -3.57
CA LEU A 89 9.19 -5.16 -2.36
C LEU A 89 10.21 -5.18 -1.23
N ILE A 90 9.97 -4.39 -0.21
CA ILE A 90 10.86 -4.32 0.95
C ILE A 90 10.09 -4.77 2.17
N LYS A 91 10.60 -5.80 2.83
CA LYS A 91 10.02 -6.29 4.07
C LYS A 91 10.70 -5.60 5.23
N GLU A 92 9.94 -4.83 5.97
CA GLU A 92 10.49 -4.15 7.11
C GLU A 92 10.52 -5.07 8.30
N ARG A 93 11.48 -4.83 9.17
CA ARG A 93 11.65 -5.66 10.34
C ARG A 93 10.59 -5.31 11.37
N ASP A 94 10.16 -6.31 12.11
CA ASP A 94 9.35 -6.06 13.28
C ASP A 94 10.19 -5.36 14.34
N ASP A 95 9.52 -4.80 15.33
CA ASP A 95 10.23 -4.05 16.35
C ASP A 95 11.34 -4.83 16.99
N GLU A 96 11.06 -6.05 17.34
CA GLU A 96 12.08 -6.86 18.00
C GLU A 96 13.24 -7.13 17.08
N ASN A 97 13.01 -7.11 15.78
CA ASN A 97 14.08 -7.38 14.83
C ASN A 97 15.04 -6.23 14.74
N ILE A 98 14.57 -5.06 14.99
CA ILE A 98 15.42 -3.90 14.93
C ILE A 98 16.57 -4.03 15.89
N ARG A 99 16.29 -4.56 17.08
CA ARG A 99 17.36 -4.72 18.02
C ARG A 99 18.18 -5.95 17.79
N SER A 100 17.63 -6.91 17.11
CA SER A 100 18.34 -8.15 16.94
C SER A 100 19.43 -8.07 15.91
N THR A 101 19.50 -6.99 15.25
CA THR A 101 20.51 -6.84 14.21
C THR A 101 21.80 -6.30 14.81
#